data_dc78ba77938fcf711d11e7df6799d475
#
_entry.id   dc78ba77938fcf711d11e7df6799d475
#
_cell.length_a   1.000
_cell.length_b   1.000
_cell.length_c   1.000
_cell.angle_alpha   90.00
_cell.angle_beta   90.00
_cell.angle_gamma   90.00
#
_symmetry.space_group_name_H-M   'P 1'
#
loop_
_entity.id
_entity.type
_entity.pdbx_description
1 polymer ?
#
loop_
_entity_poly.entity_id
_entity_poly.type
_entity_poly.pdbx_seq_one_letter_code
_entity_poly.pdbx_strand_id
1 'polypeptide(L)'
;QTSPVNACYNGGDAGIDLNGSGKWYYHYQPTDWTIGNYQLGTKEEFKSMCEEADKYGIKVIVDVVPNHTTKSTEALGEGLLNAVGGIDNLYHKKGKDEVSNYKDRGECTHQAVGGLFDVNTENIAFQNYFINYMNECIACGADGFRFDTAKHIGLPDDPVEDSSMPNTFWTNVLSKLDNKDNLFIYGEVLQDGGDRIADYIDTLGAATASSYGYTVRGALQTGNLDVRNLTNYGIGNAKPNIVTWVESHDNYTGDDATYSKITNEDIVLGWTVLAAQKTGTPLFFSRPYNASSDLMWGTFNKIGMSGDYLYKNSAITAANRFRNAMVGEEQNIFNPSDSTSVIFIERGKKGLAIVNASIKPYEFNVETSLADGEYKDRVSGNTYTVKDGKISGTIENKSTIILYNDGYLELAPAAIVKVDDSVTGSYNTDSIEVKLHVENATEGEYSVDGASPVAYKDNDTITIGAGKNSQETTTLKLTAVNEAGNKTAMTYIFRKQATLTGSIEVTFVKPDSWGDKVYAYVYDETTDCLLYTSPS
;
A
#
# COMPACT_ATOMS: atom_id res chain seq x y z
N GLN A 1 -4.13 -0.50 -6.68
CA GLN A 1 -5.12 0.10 -5.76
C GLN A 1 -4.75 1.56 -5.50
N THR A 2 -5.75 2.45 -5.50
CA THR A 2 -5.60 3.86 -5.11
C THR A 2 -5.95 4.04 -3.64
N SER A 3 -5.52 5.15 -3.03
CA SER A 3 -6.14 5.66 -1.81
C SER A 3 -7.58 6.12 -2.11
N PRO A 4 -8.42 6.41 -1.09
CA PRO A 4 -9.75 6.96 -1.28
C PRO A 4 -9.70 8.27 -2.08
N VAL A 5 -10.47 8.34 -3.18
CA VAL A 5 -10.48 9.49 -4.10
C VAL A 5 -11.60 10.50 -3.79
N ASN A 6 -12.40 10.24 -2.77
CA ASN A 6 -13.47 11.12 -2.33
C ASN A 6 -12.95 12.36 -1.58
N ALA A 7 -13.81 13.35 -1.41
CA ALA A 7 -13.54 14.50 -0.56
C ALA A 7 -13.22 14.04 0.87
N CYS A 8 -12.16 14.57 1.45
CA CYS A 8 -11.69 14.18 2.76
C CYS A 8 -11.27 15.37 3.63
N TYR A 9 -11.14 15.12 4.92
CA TYR A 9 -10.64 16.10 5.89
C TYR A 9 -9.21 16.52 5.56
N ASN A 10 -8.88 17.79 5.76
CA ASN A 10 -7.56 18.34 5.39
C ASN A 10 -6.73 18.84 6.59
N GLY A 11 -7.17 18.55 7.81
CA GLY A 11 -6.50 19.01 9.02
C GLY A 11 -6.56 20.52 9.25
N GLY A 12 -7.24 21.27 8.36
CA GLY A 12 -7.34 22.72 8.40
C GLY A 12 -6.27 23.46 7.62
N ASP A 13 -5.26 22.78 7.05
CA ASP A 13 -4.12 23.41 6.36
C ASP A 13 -3.80 22.86 4.96
N ALA A 14 -4.46 21.77 4.56
CA ALA A 14 -4.23 21.12 3.26
C ALA A 14 -2.73 20.81 2.99
N GLY A 15 -1.98 20.40 4.00
CA GLY A 15 -0.55 20.10 3.87
C GLY A 15 -0.26 18.80 3.13
N ILE A 16 0.99 18.63 2.71
CA ILE A 16 1.49 17.45 2.00
C ILE A 16 2.69 16.76 2.66
N ASP A 17 3.18 17.27 3.77
CA ASP A 17 4.30 16.67 4.53
C ASP A 17 3.80 15.52 5.39
N LEU A 18 4.22 14.28 5.08
CA LEU A 18 3.70 13.05 5.70
C LEU A 18 3.91 12.95 7.20
N ASN A 19 5.01 13.47 7.74
CA ASN A 19 5.25 13.56 9.18
C ASN A 19 4.84 14.90 9.80
N GLY A 20 4.08 15.71 9.07
CA GLY A 20 3.58 17.03 9.49
C GLY A 20 2.09 17.19 9.17
N SER A 21 1.76 18.25 8.45
CA SER A 21 0.40 18.65 8.09
C SER A 21 -0.29 17.76 7.05
N GLY A 22 0.47 17.02 6.24
CA GLY A 22 -0.04 16.17 5.16
C GLY A 22 -0.29 14.74 5.58
N LYS A 23 -0.99 14.51 6.65
CA LYS A 23 -1.22 13.17 7.21
C LYS A 23 -1.96 12.29 6.22
N TRP A 24 -1.31 11.18 5.79
CA TRP A 24 -1.84 10.25 4.80
C TRP A 24 -3.22 9.69 5.18
N TYR A 25 -3.51 9.48 6.48
CA TYR A 25 -4.77 8.92 6.95
C TYR A 25 -5.96 9.89 6.84
N TYR A 26 -5.76 11.15 6.46
CA TYR A 26 -6.88 12.05 6.15
C TYR A 26 -7.69 11.57 4.95
N HIS A 27 -7.11 10.79 4.03
CA HIS A 27 -7.87 10.15 2.95
C HIS A 27 -8.98 9.23 3.48
N TYR A 28 -8.78 8.63 4.66
CA TYR A 28 -9.73 7.77 5.34
C TYR A 28 -10.67 8.54 6.29
N GLN A 29 -10.76 9.84 6.17
CA GLN A 29 -11.67 10.71 6.90
C GLN A 29 -12.60 11.45 5.93
N PRO A 30 -13.60 10.76 5.33
CA PRO A 30 -14.51 11.36 4.37
C PRO A 30 -15.23 12.57 4.95
N THR A 31 -15.36 13.62 4.12
CA THR A 31 -16.24 14.76 4.34
C THR A 31 -17.42 14.75 3.37
N ASP A 32 -17.26 14.06 2.24
CA ASP A 32 -18.28 13.84 1.24
C ASP A 32 -17.90 12.66 0.34
N TRP A 33 -18.86 12.07 -0.35
CA TRP A 33 -18.65 11.07 -1.40
C TRP A 33 -18.81 11.67 -2.79
N THR A 34 -17.93 12.63 -3.09
CA THR A 34 -17.69 13.23 -4.40
C THR A 34 -16.23 13.03 -4.79
N ILE A 35 -15.95 12.76 -6.07
CA ILE A 35 -14.58 12.50 -6.53
C ILE A 35 -13.76 13.78 -6.52
N GLY A 36 -12.61 13.72 -5.88
CA GLY A 36 -11.61 14.78 -5.79
C GLY A 36 -11.31 15.19 -4.36
N ASN A 37 -10.05 15.43 -4.08
CA ASN A 37 -9.59 15.99 -2.82
C ASN A 37 -8.27 16.76 -3.00
N TYR A 38 -7.88 17.49 -1.97
CA TYR A 38 -6.75 18.42 -2.02
C TYR A 38 -5.39 17.73 -2.24
N GLN A 39 -5.26 16.43 -1.96
CA GLN A 39 -3.99 15.69 -2.08
C GLN A 39 -3.86 14.89 -3.37
N LEU A 40 -4.95 14.27 -3.81
CA LEU A 40 -4.96 13.36 -4.96
C LEU A 40 -5.42 14.04 -6.26
N GLY A 41 -5.99 15.24 -6.16
CA GLY A 41 -6.42 16.01 -7.32
C GLY A 41 -7.92 15.92 -7.63
N THR A 42 -8.27 16.25 -8.85
CA THR A 42 -9.64 16.41 -9.34
C THR A 42 -10.22 15.11 -9.92
N LYS A 43 -11.51 15.11 -10.21
CA LYS A 43 -12.20 14.02 -10.93
C LYS A 43 -11.60 13.81 -12.33
N GLU A 44 -11.22 14.88 -13.02
CA GLU A 44 -10.63 14.83 -14.35
C GLU A 44 -9.23 14.19 -14.30
N GLU A 45 -8.45 14.48 -13.27
CA GLU A 45 -7.14 13.86 -13.06
C GLU A 45 -7.27 12.37 -12.70
N PHE A 46 -8.23 12.01 -11.85
CA PHE A 46 -8.55 10.60 -11.56
C PHE A 46 -8.94 9.85 -12.84
N LYS A 47 -9.85 10.42 -13.66
CA LYS A 47 -10.23 9.84 -14.94
C LYS A 47 -9.02 9.68 -15.88
N SER A 48 -8.19 10.71 -15.99
CA SER A 48 -6.96 10.66 -16.81
C SER A 48 -6.00 9.57 -16.35
N MET A 49 -5.86 9.36 -15.04
CA MET A 49 -5.06 8.27 -14.49
C MET A 49 -5.63 6.89 -14.88
N CYS A 50 -6.93 6.69 -14.77
CA CYS A 50 -7.58 5.43 -15.17
C CYS A 50 -7.40 5.16 -16.68
N GLU A 51 -7.59 6.17 -17.52
CA GLU A 51 -7.38 6.08 -18.97
C GLU A 51 -5.91 5.76 -19.33
N GLU A 52 -4.96 6.31 -18.57
CA GLU A 52 -3.54 5.99 -18.76
C GLU A 52 -3.24 4.55 -18.33
N ALA A 53 -3.77 4.10 -17.17
CA ALA A 53 -3.60 2.74 -16.68
C ALA A 53 -4.13 1.70 -17.68
N ASP A 54 -5.29 1.95 -18.29
CA ASP A 54 -5.91 1.03 -19.26
C ASP A 54 -5.05 0.80 -20.51
N LYS A 55 -4.28 1.81 -20.97
CA LYS A 55 -3.33 1.67 -22.09
C LYS A 55 -2.26 0.61 -21.83
N TYR A 56 -1.96 0.33 -20.57
CA TYR A 56 -1.00 -0.69 -20.13
C TYR A 56 -1.67 -1.97 -19.63
N GLY A 57 -3.01 -2.08 -19.75
CA GLY A 57 -3.78 -3.21 -19.22
C GLY A 57 -3.80 -3.28 -17.70
N ILE A 58 -3.54 -2.17 -17.02
CA ILE A 58 -3.54 -2.07 -15.55
C ILE A 58 -4.95 -1.73 -15.07
N LYS A 59 -5.48 -2.58 -14.18
CA LYS A 59 -6.80 -2.38 -13.58
C LYS A 59 -6.70 -1.50 -12.31
N VAL A 60 -7.61 -0.54 -12.19
CA VAL A 60 -7.64 0.42 -11.09
C VAL A 60 -8.69 0.01 -10.06
N ILE A 61 -8.25 -0.33 -8.85
CA ILE A 61 -9.11 -0.63 -7.71
C ILE A 61 -9.14 0.59 -6.79
N VAL A 62 -10.31 1.11 -6.51
CA VAL A 62 -10.49 2.30 -5.65
C VAL A 62 -10.79 1.86 -4.23
N ASP A 63 -10.08 2.44 -3.27
CA ASP A 63 -10.40 2.31 -1.86
C ASP A 63 -11.60 3.18 -1.53
N VAL A 64 -12.63 2.63 -0.89
CA VAL A 64 -13.86 3.34 -0.56
C VAL A 64 -14.20 3.18 0.92
N VAL A 65 -14.60 4.26 1.56
CA VAL A 65 -14.79 4.37 3.01
C VAL A 65 -16.26 4.73 3.32
N PRO A 66 -17.21 3.77 3.24
CA PRO A 66 -18.61 4.06 3.52
C PRO A 66 -18.99 4.04 5.00
N ASN A 67 -18.18 3.40 5.84
CA ASN A 67 -18.52 3.14 7.24
C ASN A 67 -18.54 4.39 8.11
N HIS A 68 -17.67 5.34 7.86
CA HIS A 68 -17.48 6.49 8.76
C HIS A 68 -17.14 7.78 8.01
N THR A 69 -17.22 8.88 8.74
CA THR A 69 -16.74 10.20 8.31
C THR A 69 -15.65 10.70 9.24
N THR A 70 -15.05 11.86 8.91
CA THR A 70 -14.30 12.65 9.90
C THR A 70 -15.15 12.96 11.12
N LYS A 71 -14.50 13.14 12.27
CA LYS A 71 -15.16 13.67 13.49
C LYS A 71 -15.46 15.17 13.42
N SER A 72 -14.85 15.89 12.49
CA SER A 72 -15.03 17.34 12.24
C SER A 72 -16.28 17.55 11.41
N THR A 73 -17.44 17.50 12.05
CA THR A 73 -18.75 17.54 11.36
C THR A 73 -19.03 18.87 10.63
N GLU A 74 -18.34 19.93 10.99
CA GLU A 74 -18.36 21.22 10.29
C GLU A 74 -17.73 21.17 8.88
N ALA A 75 -16.92 20.13 8.61
CA ALA A 75 -16.29 19.93 7.32
C ALA A 75 -17.16 19.10 6.35
N LEU A 76 -18.30 18.58 6.80
CA LEU A 76 -19.17 17.74 5.98
C LEU A 76 -19.80 18.52 4.82
N GLY A 77 -19.89 17.88 3.65
CA GLY A 77 -20.49 18.46 2.46
C GLY A 77 -21.99 18.74 2.61
N GLU A 78 -22.44 19.93 2.20
CA GLU A 78 -23.87 20.27 2.21
C GLU A 78 -24.70 19.33 1.32
N GLY A 79 -24.13 18.86 0.20
CA GLY A 79 -24.76 17.91 -0.71
C GLY A 79 -25.09 16.59 -0.03
N LEU A 80 -24.14 16.03 0.74
CA LEU A 80 -24.35 14.84 1.56
C LEU A 80 -25.45 15.07 2.60
N LEU A 81 -25.34 16.12 3.40
CA LEU A 81 -26.31 16.42 4.47
C LEU A 81 -27.73 16.61 3.92
N ASN A 82 -27.88 17.30 2.81
CA ASN A 82 -29.16 17.46 2.14
C ASN A 82 -29.72 16.13 1.62
N ALA A 83 -28.86 15.29 1.03
CA ALA A 83 -29.27 14.00 0.48
C ALA A 83 -29.80 13.04 1.56
N VAL A 84 -29.17 13.01 2.75
CA VAL A 84 -29.58 12.12 3.85
C VAL A 84 -30.64 12.72 4.77
N GLY A 85 -31.02 13.97 4.57
CA GLY A 85 -32.01 14.66 5.39
C GLY A 85 -31.49 15.23 6.71
N GLY A 86 -30.20 15.57 6.75
CA GLY A 86 -29.54 16.21 7.89
C GLY A 86 -28.59 15.28 8.65
N ILE A 87 -27.79 15.88 9.51
CA ILE A 87 -26.71 15.20 10.24
C ILE A 87 -27.24 14.11 11.19
N ASP A 88 -28.43 14.29 11.76
CA ASP A 88 -29.02 13.32 12.68
C ASP A 88 -29.46 12.02 11.98
N ASN A 89 -29.65 12.06 10.67
CA ASN A 89 -29.94 10.89 9.84
C ASN A 89 -28.68 10.25 9.24
N LEU A 90 -27.55 10.96 9.26
CA LEU A 90 -26.29 10.48 8.71
C LEU A 90 -25.65 9.44 9.61
N TYR A 91 -25.79 9.55 10.92
CA TYR A 91 -25.11 8.69 11.88
C TYR A 91 -26.08 7.76 12.60
N HIS A 92 -25.58 6.60 13.02
CA HIS A 92 -26.26 5.78 14.02
C HIS A 92 -26.42 6.57 15.32
N LYS A 93 -27.41 6.19 16.15
CA LYS A 93 -27.68 6.88 17.43
C LYS A 93 -26.47 6.87 18.37
N LYS A 94 -25.69 5.79 18.32
CA LYS A 94 -24.43 5.63 19.05
C LYS A 94 -23.18 5.80 18.16
N GLY A 95 -23.34 6.28 16.95
CA GLY A 95 -22.26 6.40 15.97
C GLY A 95 -21.12 7.34 16.38
N LYS A 96 -21.24 8.05 17.51
CA LYS A 96 -20.17 8.87 18.11
C LYS A 96 -19.51 8.23 19.33
N ASP A 97 -20.07 7.12 19.83
CA ASP A 97 -19.52 6.34 20.94
C ASP A 97 -18.52 5.33 20.35
N GLU A 98 -17.36 5.19 20.96
CA GLU A 98 -16.32 4.27 20.49
C GLU A 98 -16.68 2.82 20.75
N VAL A 99 -16.41 1.92 19.79
CA VAL A 99 -16.58 0.47 19.97
C VAL A 99 -15.74 -0.01 21.14
N SER A 100 -16.38 -0.66 22.11
CA SER A 100 -15.71 -1.24 23.28
C SER A 100 -15.56 -2.76 23.17
N ASN A 101 -16.42 -3.42 22.43
CA ASN A 101 -16.41 -4.87 22.23
C ASN A 101 -16.62 -5.24 20.76
N TYR A 102 -15.55 -5.45 20.03
CA TYR A 102 -15.57 -5.83 18.60
C TYR A 102 -16.23 -7.19 18.32
N LYS A 103 -16.54 -8.00 19.36
CA LYS A 103 -17.28 -9.26 19.22
C LYS A 103 -18.79 -9.08 19.34
N ASP A 104 -19.26 -7.95 19.86
CA ASP A 104 -20.66 -7.58 19.83
C ASP A 104 -20.96 -6.93 18.48
N ARG A 105 -21.78 -7.61 17.67
CA ARG A 105 -22.11 -7.13 16.33
C ARG A 105 -22.88 -5.81 16.34
N GLY A 106 -23.71 -5.58 17.35
CA GLY A 106 -24.42 -4.31 17.51
C GLY A 106 -23.49 -3.15 17.79
N GLU A 107 -22.48 -3.32 18.67
CA GLU A 107 -21.45 -2.31 18.86
C GLU A 107 -20.58 -2.16 17.61
N CYS A 108 -20.11 -3.27 17.05
CA CYS A 108 -19.20 -3.28 15.92
C CYS A 108 -19.77 -2.57 14.69
N THR A 109 -21.09 -2.59 14.47
CA THR A 109 -21.74 -2.06 13.27
C THR A 109 -22.49 -0.74 13.48
N HIS A 110 -22.51 -0.20 14.70
CA HIS A 110 -23.25 1.03 15.00
C HIS A 110 -22.47 2.05 15.84
N GLN A 111 -21.17 1.81 16.07
CA GLN A 111 -20.35 2.71 16.89
C GLN A 111 -19.06 3.12 16.18
N ALA A 112 -18.52 4.26 16.62
CA ALA A 112 -17.30 4.85 16.10
C ALA A 112 -16.09 3.93 16.21
N VAL A 113 -15.20 4.02 15.22
CA VAL A 113 -13.93 3.30 15.18
C VAL A 113 -12.78 4.29 15.06
N GLY A 114 -11.83 4.26 16.01
CA GLY A 114 -10.69 5.17 16.02
C GLY A 114 -11.08 6.65 16.13
N GLY A 115 -12.21 6.94 16.78
CA GLY A 115 -12.75 8.29 16.93
C GLY A 115 -13.42 8.85 15.69
N LEU A 116 -13.64 8.04 14.64
CA LEU A 116 -14.32 8.43 13.41
C LEU A 116 -15.80 8.06 13.49
N PHE A 117 -16.68 9.00 13.17
CA PHE A 117 -18.12 8.86 13.41
C PHE A 117 -18.78 7.90 12.44
N ASP A 118 -19.49 6.92 13.00
CA ASP A 118 -20.09 5.80 12.28
C ASP A 118 -21.37 6.22 11.55
N VAL A 119 -21.39 5.93 10.25
CA VAL A 119 -22.48 6.29 9.34
C VAL A 119 -23.62 5.27 9.45
N ASN A 120 -24.86 5.76 9.52
CA ASN A 120 -26.07 4.93 9.41
C ASN A 120 -26.17 4.34 8.00
N THR A 121 -25.49 3.20 7.80
CA THR A 121 -25.45 2.50 6.50
C THR A 121 -26.78 1.85 6.13
N GLU A 122 -27.75 1.70 7.07
CA GLU A 122 -29.11 1.27 6.79
C GLU A 122 -29.97 2.38 6.15
N ASN A 123 -29.55 3.65 6.22
CA ASN A 123 -30.23 4.76 5.58
C ASN A 123 -30.19 4.64 4.04
N ILE A 124 -31.33 4.37 3.42
CA ILE A 124 -31.46 4.21 1.96
C ILE A 124 -31.03 5.46 1.20
N ALA A 125 -31.23 6.66 1.77
CA ALA A 125 -30.78 7.89 1.12
C ALA A 125 -29.25 7.96 1.07
N PHE A 126 -28.56 7.56 2.15
CA PHE A 126 -27.12 7.41 2.16
C PHE A 126 -26.65 6.34 1.16
N GLN A 127 -27.27 5.14 1.16
CA GLN A 127 -26.91 4.09 0.21
C GLN A 127 -27.00 4.59 -1.24
N ASN A 128 -28.08 5.30 -1.61
CA ASN A 128 -28.22 5.84 -2.96
C ASN A 128 -27.18 6.92 -3.28
N TYR A 129 -26.83 7.76 -2.32
CA TYR A 129 -25.77 8.75 -2.48
C TYR A 129 -24.41 8.08 -2.73
N PHE A 130 -24.08 7.07 -1.95
CA PHE A 130 -22.85 6.30 -2.08
C PHE A 130 -22.79 5.48 -3.40
N ILE A 131 -23.93 4.90 -3.85
CA ILE A 131 -24.02 4.21 -5.14
C ILE A 131 -23.68 5.17 -6.29
N ASN A 132 -24.20 6.41 -6.25
CA ASN A 132 -23.89 7.41 -7.28
C ASN A 132 -22.39 7.70 -7.34
N TYR A 133 -21.74 7.88 -6.20
CA TYR A 133 -20.28 8.06 -6.13
C TYR A 133 -19.51 6.88 -6.72
N MET A 134 -19.88 5.64 -6.38
CA MET A 134 -19.21 4.45 -6.91
C MET A 134 -19.41 4.33 -8.43
N ASN A 135 -20.61 4.58 -8.93
CA ASN A 135 -20.89 4.56 -10.38
C ASN A 135 -20.16 5.69 -11.11
N GLU A 136 -19.96 6.85 -10.48
CA GLU A 136 -19.07 7.88 -11.03
C GLU A 136 -17.61 7.43 -11.10
N CYS A 137 -17.11 6.71 -10.09
CA CYS A 137 -15.76 6.09 -10.14
C CYS A 137 -15.65 5.09 -11.29
N ILE A 138 -16.67 4.24 -11.50
CA ILE A 138 -16.73 3.30 -12.62
C ILE A 138 -16.74 4.05 -13.96
N ALA A 139 -17.53 5.11 -14.08
CA ALA A 139 -17.58 5.96 -15.28
C ALA A 139 -16.24 6.68 -15.57
N CYS A 140 -15.42 6.91 -14.55
CA CYS A 140 -14.06 7.41 -14.70
C CYS A 140 -13.04 6.33 -15.07
N GLY A 141 -13.40 5.04 -15.01
CA GLY A 141 -12.55 3.91 -15.37
C GLY A 141 -12.07 3.05 -14.21
N ALA A 142 -12.70 3.14 -13.03
CA ALA A 142 -12.43 2.19 -11.95
C ALA A 142 -12.88 0.77 -12.33
N ASP A 143 -12.03 -0.22 -12.05
CA ASP A 143 -12.25 -1.64 -12.35
C ASP A 143 -12.63 -2.46 -11.10
N GLY A 144 -12.73 -1.83 -9.95
CA GLY A 144 -13.11 -2.50 -8.72
C GLY A 144 -12.94 -1.65 -7.48
N PHE A 145 -13.24 -2.23 -6.33
CA PHE A 145 -13.28 -1.53 -5.05
C PHE A 145 -12.74 -2.37 -3.90
N ARG A 146 -12.01 -1.72 -3.01
CA ARG A 146 -11.76 -2.19 -1.66
C ARG A 146 -12.67 -1.43 -0.72
N PHE A 147 -13.51 -2.12 0.04
CA PHE A 147 -14.31 -1.50 1.10
C PHE A 147 -13.50 -1.46 2.39
N ASP A 148 -13.11 -0.26 2.77
CA ASP A 148 -12.49 0.01 4.06
C ASP A 148 -13.42 -0.35 5.21
N THR A 149 -12.87 -0.86 6.32
CA THR A 149 -13.63 -1.22 7.53
C THR A 149 -14.91 -2.03 7.27
N ALA A 150 -14.92 -2.91 6.27
CA ALA A 150 -16.11 -3.64 5.84
C ALA A 150 -16.79 -4.43 6.96
N LYS A 151 -16.03 -4.95 7.94
CA LYS A 151 -16.60 -5.70 9.06
C LYS A 151 -17.50 -4.84 9.97
N HIS A 152 -17.40 -3.51 9.88
CA HIS A 152 -18.19 -2.56 10.64
C HIS A 152 -19.51 -2.16 9.95
N ILE A 153 -19.79 -2.70 8.78
CA ILE A 153 -21.06 -2.52 8.06
C ILE A 153 -21.89 -3.79 8.21
N GLY A 154 -23.12 -3.63 8.67
CA GLY A 154 -24.00 -4.74 9.02
C GLY A 154 -24.27 -5.73 7.89
N LEU A 155 -24.17 -7.02 8.18
CA LEU A 155 -24.69 -8.11 7.35
C LEU A 155 -26.20 -8.23 7.53
N PRO A 156 -26.94 -8.85 6.61
CA PRO A 156 -28.42 -8.87 6.64
C PRO A 156 -29.04 -9.40 7.95
N ASP A 157 -28.33 -10.23 8.69
CA ASP A 157 -28.75 -10.84 9.95
C ASP A 157 -28.11 -10.23 11.20
N ASP A 158 -27.28 -9.19 11.04
CA ASP A 158 -26.73 -8.44 12.17
C ASP A 158 -27.84 -7.60 12.85
N PRO A 159 -27.68 -7.22 14.12
CA PRO A 159 -28.59 -6.32 14.80
C PRO A 159 -28.80 -5.00 14.05
N VAL A 160 -29.97 -4.42 14.18
CA VAL A 160 -30.29 -3.07 13.66
C VAL A 160 -30.79 -2.19 14.80
N GLU A 161 -30.50 -0.89 14.75
CA GLU A 161 -31.02 0.08 15.71
C GLU A 161 -32.51 0.41 15.51
N ASP A 162 -32.98 0.30 14.27
CA ASP A 162 -34.37 0.57 13.87
C ASP A 162 -34.87 -0.58 12.98
N SER A 163 -35.87 -1.31 13.47
CA SER A 163 -36.45 -2.44 12.73
C SER A 163 -37.12 -2.04 11.40
N SER A 164 -37.38 -0.76 11.17
CA SER A 164 -37.89 -0.25 9.89
C SER A 164 -36.76 -0.02 8.86
N MET A 165 -35.50 -0.04 9.30
CA MET A 165 -34.31 0.11 8.47
C MET A 165 -33.41 -1.16 8.57
N PRO A 166 -33.71 -2.20 7.79
CA PRO A 166 -32.91 -3.43 7.82
C PRO A 166 -31.54 -3.24 7.16
N ASN A 167 -30.58 -4.10 7.52
CA ASN A 167 -29.24 -4.15 6.92
C ASN A 167 -29.29 -4.52 5.43
N THR A 168 -29.53 -3.56 4.57
CA THR A 168 -29.63 -3.72 3.11
C THR A 168 -28.44 -3.14 2.36
N PHE A 169 -27.46 -2.55 3.06
CA PHE A 169 -26.35 -1.86 2.43
C PHE A 169 -25.68 -2.73 1.35
N TRP A 170 -25.19 -3.89 1.71
CA TRP A 170 -24.48 -4.77 0.79
C TRP A 170 -25.32 -5.20 -0.41
N THR A 171 -26.54 -5.67 -0.15
CA THR A 171 -27.43 -6.12 -1.23
C THR A 171 -27.86 -5.00 -2.16
N ASN A 172 -28.17 -3.82 -1.61
CA ASN A 172 -28.61 -2.68 -2.38
C ASN A 172 -27.45 -2.04 -3.16
N VAL A 173 -26.33 -1.80 -2.50
CA VAL A 173 -25.16 -1.16 -3.14
C VAL A 173 -24.62 -2.06 -4.24
N LEU A 174 -24.27 -3.31 -3.91
CA LEU A 174 -23.64 -4.21 -4.88
C LEU A 174 -24.54 -4.53 -6.09
N SER A 175 -25.87 -4.58 -5.90
CA SER A 175 -26.79 -4.87 -7.01
C SER A 175 -26.99 -3.71 -7.99
N LYS A 176 -26.60 -2.48 -7.61
CA LYS A 176 -26.78 -1.26 -8.40
C LYS A 176 -25.49 -0.70 -8.97
N LEU A 177 -24.37 -1.39 -8.79
CA LEU A 177 -23.12 -0.99 -9.43
C LEU A 177 -23.19 -1.27 -10.94
N ASP A 178 -22.79 -0.28 -11.72
CA ASP A 178 -22.63 -0.43 -13.15
C ASP A 178 -21.52 -1.46 -13.43
N ASN A 179 -21.72 -2.30 -14.46
CA ASN A 179 -20.74 -3.30 -14.89
C ASN A 179 -20.23 -4.26 -13.79
N LYS A 180 -21.05 -4.53 -12.77
CA LYS A 180 -20.70 -5.28 -11.55
C LYS A 180 -19.93 -6.57 -11.81
N ASP A 181 -20.35 -7.35 -12.81
CA ASP A 181 -19.77 -8.68 -13.09
C ASP A 181 -18.31 -8.63 -13.53
N ASN A 182 -17.81 -7.47 -13.93
CA ASN A 182 -16.42 -7.25 -14.33
C ASN A 182 -15.59 -6.52 -13.25
N LEU A 183 -16.19 -6.18 -12.11
CA LEU A 183 -15.50 -5.49 -11.03
C LEU A 183 -14.82 -6.49 -10.10
N PHE A 184 -13.58 -6.18 -9.68
CA PHE A 184 -12.95 -6.86 -8.56
C PHE A 184 -13.33 -6.15 -7.26
N ILE A 185 -14.06 -6.84 -6.38
CA ILE A 185 -14.55 -6.27 -5.12
C ILE A 185 -14.02 -7.11 -3.96
N TYR A 186 -13.53 -6.44 -2.93
CA TYR A 186 -13.18 -7.08 -1.66
C TYR A 186 -13.34 -6.13 -0.48
N GLY A 187 -13.52 -6.69 0.70
CA GLY A 187 -13.64 -5.95 1.95
C GLY A 187 -12.43 -6.08 2.85
N GLU A 188 -12.10 -5.02 3.55
CA GLU A 188 -11.22 -5.12 4.70
C GLU A 188 -11.99 -5.69 5.88
N VAL A 189 -11.60 -6.90 6.28
CA VAL A 189 -12.14 -7.60 7.44
C VAL A 189 -10.99 -7.97 8.35
N LEU A 190 -10.73 -7.16 9.38
CA LEU A 190 -9.71 -7.45 10.37
C LEU A 190 -10.16 -8.60 11.27
N GLN A 191 -9.39 -9.68 11.27
CA GLN A 191 -9.72 -10.92 11.97
C GLN A 191 -9.40 -10.82 13.46
N ASP A 192 -10.42 -10.90 14.31
CA ASP A 192 -10.32 -10.82 15.79
C ASP A 192 -11.18 -11.87 16.53
N GLY A 193 -11.75 -12.81 15.75
CA GLY A 193 -12.63 -13.86 16.28
C GLY A 193 -14.10 -13.48 16.42
N GLY A 194 -14.48 -12.24 16.05
CA GLY A 194 -15.87 -11.78 15.90
C GLY A 194 -16.16 -11.24 14.50
N ASP A 195 -15.25 -11.45 13.59
CA ASP A 195 -15.13 -10.77 12.30
C ASP A 195 -16.07 -11.27 11.20
N ARG A 196 -16.64 -12.46 11.33
CA ARG A 196 -17.54 -13.09 10.33
C ARG A 196 -16.94 -13.12 8.91
N ILE A 197 -15.63 -13.31 8.77
CA ILE A 197 -14.92 -13.21 7.49
C ILE A 197 -15.52 -14.07 6.38
N ALA A 198 -16.03 -15.26 6.72
CA ALA A 198 -16.68 -16.16 5.75
C ALA A 198 -17.91 -15.52 5.11
N ASP A 199 -18.76 -14.87 5.92
CA ASP A 199 -19.98 -14.22 5.47
C ASP A 199 -19.66 -12.99 4.60
N TYR A 200 -18.58 -12.24 4.93
CA TYR A 200 -18.11 -11.12 4.09
C TYR A 200 -17.51 -11.61 2.78
N ILE A 201 -16.78 -12.74 2.76
CA ILE A 201 -16.29 -13.34 1.51
C ILE A 201 -17.47 -13.74 0.62
N ASP A 202 -18.49 -14.36 1.18
CA ASP A 202 -19.69 -14.76 0.43
C ASP A 202 -20.48 -13.54 -0.08
N THR A 203 -20.50 -12.45 0.67
CA THR A 203 -21.22 -11.21 0.33
C THR A 203 -20.50 -10.38 -0.73
N LEU A 204 -19.19 -10.16 -0.57
CA LEU A 204 -18.38 -9.27 -1.40
C LEU A 204 -17.67 -9.97 -2.55
N GLY A 205 -17.48 -11.28 -2.43
CA GLY A 205 -16.67 -12.08 -3.36
C GLY A 205 -15.25 -12.32 -2.87
N ALA A 206 -14.67 -11.42 -2.08
CA ALA A 206 -13.35 -11.57 -1.45
C ALA A 206 -13.22 -10.72 -0.19
N ALA A 207 -12.26 -11.05 0.69
CA ALA A 207 -11.90 -10.25 1.85
C ALA A 207 -10.39 -10.32 2.14
N THR A 208 -9.90 -9.41 2.97
CA THR A 208 -8.51 -9.42 3.45
C THR A 208 -8.25 -10.61 4.39
N ALA A 209 -7.04 -11.18 4.33
CA ALA A 209 -6.58 -12.22 5.25
C ALA A 209 -5.55 -11.62 6.24
N SER A 210 -6.00 -10.78 7.17
CA SER A 210 -5.12 -10.06 8.11
C SER A 210 -4.33 -10.99 9.04
N SER A 211 -4.97 -12.02 9.61
CA SER A 211 -4.29 -13.03 10.43
C SER A 211 -3.21 -13.79 9.65
N TYR A 212 -3.43 -14.04 8.38
CA TYR A 212 -2.43 -14.64 7.50
C TYR A 212 -1.23 -13.70 7.27
N GLY A 213 -1.48 -12.39 7.10
CA GLY A 213 -0.43 -11.39 7.03
C GLY A 213 0.48 -11.40 8.26
N TYR A 214 -0.07 -11.49 9.46
CA TYR A 214 0.71 -11.68 10.70
C TYR A 214 1.54 -12.96 10.67
N THR A 215 0.96 -14.07 10.22
CA THR A 215 1.66 -15.34 10.11
C THR A 215 2.85 -15.26 9.15
N VAL A 216 2.67 -14.63 7.99
CA VAL A 216 3.74 -14.43 7.00
C VAL A 216 4.86 -13.58 7.60
N ARG A 217 4.55 -12.44 8.20
CA ARG A 217 5.57 -11.57 8.84
C ARG A 217 6.33 -12.29 9.95
N GLY A 218 5.61 -13.00 10.82
CA GLY A 218 6.25 -13.80 11.88
C GLY A 218 7.16 -14.90 11.35
N ALA A 219 6.77 -15.55 10.25
CA ALA A 219 7.58 -16.57 9.58
C ALA A 219 8.89 -15.98 9.01
N LEU A 220 8.81 -14.79 8.40
CA LEU A 220 9.98 -14.10 7.84
C LEU A 220 10.95 -13.64 8.93
N GLN A 221 10.45 -13.04 10.01
CA GLN A 221 11.24 -12.55 11.13
C GLN A 221 11.97 -13.69 11.87
N THR A 222 11.32 -14.83 11.99
CA THR A 222 11.89 -16.00 12.68
C THR A 222 12.68 -16.92 11.75
N GLY A 223 12.59 -16.72 10.43
CA GLY A 223 13.16 -17.64 9.44
C GLY A 223 12.45 -19.00 9.40
N ASN A 224 11.19 -19.09 9.86
CA ASN A 224 10.44 -20.35 9.94
C ASN A 224 9.25 -20.35 8.96
N LEU A 225 9.48 -20.87 7.76
CA LEU A 225 8.48 -20.98 6.69
C LEU A 225 7.67 -22.30 6.76
N ASP A 226 7.24 -22.70 7.95
CA ASP A 226 6.45 -23.94 8.12
C ASP A 226 5.19 -23.91 7.24
N VAL A 227 5.08 -24.88 6.34
CA VAL A 227 3.98 -25.01 5.39
C VAL A 227 2.60 -25.04 6.08
N ARG A 228 2.51 -25.64 7.26
CA ARG A 228 1.25 -25.73 8.02
C ARG A 228 0.70 -24.34 8.39
N ASN A 229 1.60 -23.40 8.65
CA ASN A 229 1.25 -22.02 8.95
C ASN A 229 0.97 -21.22 7.65
N LEU A 230 1.84 -21.39 6.64
CA LEU A 230 1.76 -20.64 5.39
C LEU A 230 0.66 -21.11 4.42
N THR A 231 -0.08 -22.15 4.77
CA THR A 231 -1.29 -22.59 4.06
C THR A 231 -2.57 -22.43 4.89
N ASN A 232 -2.46 -21.93 6.11
CA ASN A 232 -3.61 -21.63 6.98
C ASN A 232 -3.96 -20.15 6.92
N TYR A 233 -5.02 -19.82 6.22
CA TYR A 233 -5.48 -18.44 6.00
C TYR A 233 -6.39 -17.89 7.10
N GLY A 234 -6.75 -18.68 8.10
CA GLY A 234 -7.61 -18.27 9.21
C GLY A 234 -9.07 -17.98 8.83
N ILE A 235 -9.55 -18.53 7.71
CA ILE A 235 -10.89 -18.24 7.15
C ILE A 235 -11.91 -19.40 7.39
N GLY A 236 -11.56 -20.37 8.23
CA GLY A 236 -12.42 -21.54 8.48
C GLY A 236 -12.72 -22.33 7.21
N ASN A 237 -14.00 -22.56 6.95
CA ASN A 237 -14.47 -23.30 5.76
C ASN A 237 -14.83 -22.39 4.57
N ALA A 238 -14.55 -21.09 4.64
CA ALA A 238 -14.83 -20.17 3.54
C ALA A 238 -14.03 -20.52 2.27
N LYS A 239 -14.55 -20.13 1.11
CA LYS A 239 -13.78 -20.18 -0.12
C LYS A 239 -12.54 -19.28 0.03
N PRO A 240 -11.37 -19.71 -0.46
CA PRO A 240 -10.14 -18.96 -0.26
C PRO A 240 -10.01 -17.76 -1.21
N ASN A 241 -11.09 -17.01 -1.36
CA ASN A 241 -11.11 -15.74 -2.08
C ASN A 241 -10.62 -14.63 -1.14
N ILE A 242 -9.32 -14.52 -1.01
CA ILE A 242 -8.67 -13.65 -0.05
C ILE A 242 -7.65 -12.75 -0.73
N VAL A 243 -7.46 -11.57 -0.15
CA VAL A 243 -6.35 -10.65 -0.47
C VAL A 243 -5.29 -10.81 0.60
N THR A 244 -4.06 -11.06 0.15
CA THR A 244 -2.90 -11.36 1.03
C THR A 244 -1.78 -10.33 0.80
N TRP A 245 -0.97 -10.08 1.81
CA TRP A 245 0.16 -9.14 1.72
C TRP A 245 1.28 -9.51 2.70
N VAL A 246 2.47 -9.02 2.45
CA VAL A 246 3.55 -9.00 3.44
C VAL A 246 3.34 -7.82 4.38
N GLU A 247 3.12 -6.64 3.83
CA GLU A 247 2.77 -5.41 4.56
C GLU A 247 1.75 -4.58 3.78
N SER A 248 1.03 -3.74 4.50
CA SER A 248 0.09 -2.75 3.96
C SER A 248 0.45 -1.36 4.47
N HIS A 249 -0.25 -0.33 4.02
CA HIS A 249 -0.12 1.03 4.54
C HIS A 249 -0.37 1.10 6.05
N ASP A 250 -1.34 0.33 6.58
CA ASP A 250 -1.64 0.27 8.01
C ASP A 250 -0.55 -0.45 8.81
N ASN A 251 -0.09 -1.61 8.33
CA ASN A 251 0.99 -2.34 8.99
C ASN A 251 2.30 -1.54 8.98
N TYR A 252 2.51 -0.72 7.94
CA TYR A 252 3.72 0.08 7.77
C TYR A 252 3.88 1.10 8.89
N THR A 253 2.82 1.86 9.19
CA THR A 253 2.83 2.98 10.13
C THR A 253 2.20 2.68 11.49
N GLY A 254 1.29 1.70 11.55
CA GLY A 254 0.55 1.35 12.77
C GLY A 254 1.37 0.58 13.80
N ASP A 255 0.70 -0.10 14.70
CA ASP A 255 1.30 -0.84 15.81
C ASP A 255 2.29 -1.93 15.37
N ASP A 256 2.10 -2.47 14.18
CA ASP A 256 3.03 -3.43 13.57
C ASP A 256 4.38 -2.80 13.26
N ALA A 257 4.41 -1.52 12.90
CA ALA A 257 5.61 -0.73 12.58
C ALA A 257 6.56 -1.50 11.64
N THR A 258 6.02 -2.02 10.52
CA THR A 258 6.80 -2.89 9.63
C THR A 258 7.95 -2.16 8.97
N TYR A 259 7.90 -0.82 8.86
CA TYR A 259 9.01 0.00 8.37
C TYR A 259 10.33 -0.27 9.11
N SER A 260 10.27 -0.63 10.41
CA SER A 260 11.43 -0.89 11.25
C SER A 260 11.67 -2.38 11.55
N LYS A 261 10.66 -3.24 11.35
CA LYS A 261 10.71 -4.64 11.76
C LYS A 261 10.86 -5.62 10.60
N ILE A 262 10.52 -5.22 9.37
CA ILE A 262 10.57 -6.05 8.18
C ILE A 262 11.54 -5.41 7.19
N THR A 263 12.57 -6.17 6.78
CA THR A 263 13.57 -5.68 5.83
C THR A 263 13.07 -5.80 4.38
N ASN A 264 13.73 -5.11 3.45
CA ASN A 264 13.44 -5.28 2.02
C ASN A 264 13.71 -6.73 1.56
N GLU A 265 14.70 -7.41 2.12
CA GLU A 265 14.94 -8.84 1.86
C GLU A 265 13.75 -9.69 2.30
N ASP A 266 13.21 -9.44 3.51
CA ASP A 266 12.02 -10.15 3.99
C ASP A 266 10.80 -9.90 3.10
N ILE A 267 10.62 -8.67 2.58
CA ILE A 267 9.54 -8.37 1.61
C ILE A 267 9.71 -9.20 0.33
N VAL A 268 10.92 -9.29 -0.20
CA VAL A 268 11.21 -10.10 -1.41
C VAL A 268 10.88 -11.58 -1.18
N LEU A 269 11.30 -12.15 -0.05
CA LEU A 269 11.01 -13.54 0.31
C LEU A 269 9.50 -13.76 0.49
N GLY A 270 8.87 -12.92 1.29
CA GLY A 270 7.44 -13.00 1.56
C GLY A 270 6.60 -12.82 0.30
N TRP A 271 6.97 -11.87 -0.56
CA TRP A 271 6.31 -11.69 -1.84
C TRP A 271 6.43 -12.93 -2.73
N THR A 272 7.61 -13.56 -2.77
CA THR A 272 7.79 -14.81 -3.52
C THR A 272 6.88 -15.92 -2.98
N VAL A 273 6.78 -16.07 -1.65
CA VAL A 273 5.85 -17.02 -1.03
C VAL A 273 4.41 -16.74 -1.44
N LEU A 274 3.96 -15.48 -1.38
CA LEU A 274 2.57 -15.12 -1.72
C LEU A 274 2.28 -15.26 -3.21
N ALA A 275 3.16 -14.77 -4.07
CA ALA A 275 2.95 -14.76 -5.51
C ALA A 275 3.07 -16.15 -6.13
N ALA A 276 3.93 -17.03 -5.61
CA ALA A 276 4.07 -18.39 -6.12
C ALA A 276 2.86 -19.29 -5.79
N GLN A 277 2.09 -18.96 -4.75
CA GLN A 277 0.91 -19.73 -4.36
C GLN A 277 -0.25 -19.55 -5.35
N LYS A 278 -1.08 -20.59 -5.51
CA LYS A 278 -2.33 -20.56 -6.27
C LYS A 278 -3.40 -19.71 -5.58
N THR A 279 -3.44 -19.82 -4.26
CA THR A 279 -4.46 -19.21 -3.40
C THR A 279 -4.14 -17.76 -3.10
N GLY A 280 -5.18 -16.94 -3.03
CA GLY A 280 -5.12 -15.52 -2.67
C GLY A 280 -4.73 -14.60 -3.83
N THR A 281 -5.10 -13.35 -3.71
CA THR A 281 -4.66 -12.24 -4.55
C THR A 281 -3.63 -11.43 -3.77
N PRO A 282 -2.33 -11.51 -4.12
CA PRO A 282 -1.30 -10.80 -3.37
C PRO A 282 -1.33 -9.30 -3.67
N LEU A 283 -1.24 -8.48 -2.63
CA LEU A 283 -1.17 -7.02 -2.67
C LEU A 283 0.24 -6.59 -2.27
N PHE A 284 0.93 -5.87 -3.16
CA PHE A 284 2.25 -5.31 -2.92
C PHE A 284 2.13 -3.88 -2.42
N PHE A 285 2.77 -3.58 -1.29
CA PHE A 285 2.89 -2.22 -0.79
C PHE A 285 4.24 -1.63 -1.21
N SER A 286 4.22 -0.48 -1.89
CA SER A 286 5.43 0.26 -2.25
C SER A 286 5.74 1.24 -1.14
N ARG A 287 6.88 1.06 -0.49
CA ARG A 287 7.35 1.94 0.59
C ARG A 287 7.68 3.33 0.06
N PRO A 288 7.67 4.36 0.91
CA PRO A 288 8.19 5.67 0.55
C PRO A 288 9.64 5.60 0.06
N TYR A 289 9.98 6.45 -0.90
CA TYR A 289 11.34 6.50 -1.47
C TYR A 289 12.40 6.80 -0.40
N ASN A 290 13.47 6.01 -0.37
CA ASN A 290 14.55 6.07 0.63
C ASN A 290 14.08 5.91 2.09
N ALA A 291 12.96 5.22 2.33
CA ALA A 291 12.53 4.86 3.67
C ALA A 291 13.52 3.87 4.32
N SER A 292 13.70 4.01 5.63
CA SER A 292 14.53 3.12 6.45
C SER A 292 13.92 2.92 7.83
N SER A 293 14.52 2.05 8.64
CA SER A 293 14.09 1.84 10.03
C SER A 293 14.07 3.11 10.88
N ASP A 294 14.92 4.08 10.55
CA ASP A 294 15.06 5.34 11.29
C ASP A 294 14.34 6.50 10.59
N LEU A 295 13.93 6.31 9.34
CA LEU A 295 13.32 7.33 8.51
C LEU A 295 12.11 6.76 7.77
N MET A 296 11.01 6.57 8.49
CA MET A 296 9.78 5.94 8.01
C MET A 296 9.27 6.51 6.68
N TRP A 297 9.30 7.83 6.51
CA TRP A 297 8.76 8.52 5.33
C TRP A 297 9.80 8.82 4.25
N GLY A 298 11.03 8.32 4.43
CA GLY A 298 12.12 8.61 3.50
C GLY A 298 12.58 10.06 3.53
N THR A 299 13.52 10.40 2.64
CA THR A 299 14.18 11.71 2.62
C THR A 299 13.30 12.83 2.02
N PHE A 300 12.24 12.49 1.30
CA PHE A 300 11.36 13.47 0.68
C PHE A 300 10.10 13.76 1.48
N ASN A 301 9.49 12.74 2.11
CA ASN A 301 8.39 12.92 3.05
C ASN A 301 7.20 13.74 2.49
N LYS A 302 6.79 13.49 1.24
CA LYS A 302 5.70 14.23 0.57
C LYS A 302 4.67 13.28 -0.01
N ILE A 303 3.38 13.65 0.13
CA ILE A 303 2.30 12.99 -0.63
C ILE A 303 2.45 13.32 -2.11
N GLY A 304 2.15 12.36 -2.98
CA GLY A 304 2.31 12.49 -4.43
C GLY A 304 3.71 12.16 -4.95
N MET A 305 4.67 11.91 -4.06
CA MET A 305 5.98 11.40 -4.41
C MET A 305 5.89 9.94 -4.88
N SER A 306 6.70 9.55 -5.85
CA SER A 306 6.86 8.13 -6.19
C SER A 306 7.46 7.35 -5.03
N GLY A 307 7.01 6.11 -4.83
CA GLY A 307 7.59 5.18 -3.87
C GLY A 307 8.96 4.64 -4.29
N ASP A 308 9.45 3.65 -3.55
CA ASP A 308 10.71 2.97 -3.85
C ASP A 308 10.64 2.10 -5.12
N TYR A 309 11.77 1.52 -5.50
CA TYR A 309 11.91 0.64 -6.67
C TYR A 309 11.85 -0.86 -6.34
N LEU A 310 11.50 -1.24 -5.12
CA LEU A 310 11.57 -2.65 -4.72
C LEU A 310 10.72 -3.56 -5.61
N TYR A 311 9.59 -3.06 -6.14
CA TYR A 311 8.75 -3.79 -7.09
C TYR A 311 9.47 -4.17 -8.39
N LYS A 312 10.61 -3.54 -8.73
CA LYS A 312 11.47 -3.87 -9.87
C LYS A 312 12.56 -4.90 -9.53
N ASN A 313 12.66 -5.33 -8.29
CA ASN A 313 13.61 -6.36 -7.88
C ASN A 313 13.42 -7.63 -8.74
N SER A 314 14.52 -8.26 -9.14
CA SER A 314 14.51 -9.42 -10.04
C SER A 314 13.66 -10.59 -9.51
N ALA A 315 13.71 -10.86 -8.20
CA ALA A 315 12.93 -11.93 -7.59
C ALA A 315 11.43 -11.58 -7.56
N ILE A 316 11.07 -10.33 -7.23
CA ILE A 316 9.66 -9.87 -7.25
C ILE A 316 9.09 -9.96 -8.67
N THR A 317 9.83 -9.48 -9.67
CA THR A 317 9.37 -9.54 -11.06
C THR A 317 9.31 -10.98 -11.58
N ALA A 318 10.25 -11.85 -11.20
CA ALA A 318 10.22 -13.27 -11.52
C ALA A 318 9.00 -13.96 -10.89
N ALA A 319 8.71 -13.68 -9.61
CA ALA A 319 7.56 -14.24 -8.90
C ALA A 319 6.22 -13.82 -9.54
N ASN A 320 6.09 -12.56 -9.95
CA ASN A 320 4.90 -12.06 -10.66
C ASN A 320 4.67 -12.79 -11.99
N ARG A 321 5.73 -12.98 -12.77
CA ARG A 321 5.67 -13.70 -14.06
C ARG A 321 5.38 -15.17 -13.85
N PHE A 322 6.00 -15.79 -12.85
CA PHE A 322 5.71 -17.15 -12.44
C PHE A 322 4.22 -17.33 -12.14
N ARG A 323 3.65 -16.45 -11.30
CA ARG A 323 2.23 -16.48 -10.99
C ARG A 323 1.36 -16.46 -12.24
N ASN A 324 1.64 -15.57 -13.18
CA ASN A 324 0.88 -15.45 -14.44
C ASN A 324 1.04 -16.67 -15.34
N ALA A 325 2.27 -17.20 -15.45
CA ALA A 325 2.54 -18.40 -16.24
C ALA A 325 1.90 -19.67 -15.68
N MET A 326 1.69 -19.71 -14.34
CA MET A 326 1.15 -20.86 -13.62
C MET A 326 -0.36 -20.79 -13.39
N VAL A 327 -1.09 -19.92 -14.08
CA VAL A 327 -2.56 -19.85 -13.98
C VAL A 327 -3.17 -21.20 -14.38
N GLY A 328 -4.06 -21.74 -13.56
CA GLY A 328 -4.71 -23.03 -13.76
C GLY A 328 -3.93 -24.25 -13.26
N GLU A 329 -2.62 -24.11 -12.99
CA GLU A 329 -1.84 -25.24 -12.47
C GLU A 329 -2.16 -25.55 -11.01
N GLU A 330 -2.19 -26.84 -10.67
CA GLU A 330 -2.37 -27.29 -9.28
C GLU A 330 -1.15 -26.92 -8.43
N GLN A 331 -1.35 -26.90 -7.13
CA GLN A 331 -0.33 -26.51 -6.17
C GLN A 331 0.01 -27.66 -5.24
N ASN A 332 1.33 -27.85 -5.00
CA ASN A 332 1.87 -28.63 -3.91
C ASN A 332 2.90 -27.79 -3.18
N ILE A 333 2.78 -27.70 -1.84
CA ILE A 333 3.70 -26.92 -1.01
C ILE A 333 4.23 -27.81 0.09
N PHE A 334 5.55 -27.82 0.29
CA PHE A 334 6.18 -28.63 1.33
C PHE A 334 7.47 -28.01 1.86
N ASN A 335 7.84 -28.39 3.07
CA ASN A 335 9.18 -28.18 3.59
C ASN A 335 10.00 -29.48 3.40
N PRO A 336 11.32 -29.40 3.18
CA PRO A 336 12.16 -30.57 3.30
C PRO A 336 12.12 -31.14 4.74
N SER A 337 12.39 -32.43 4.89
CA SER A 337 12.22 -33.15 6.18
C SER A 337 13.09 -32.62 7.33
N ASP A 338 14.17 -31.95 7.01
CA ASP A 338 15.19 -31.47 7.94
C ASP A 338 15.20 -29.95 8.16
N SER A 339 14.33 -29.20 7.47
CA SER A 339 14.28 -27.74 7.60
C SER A 339 12.89 -27.17 7.35
N THR A 340 12.41 -26.34 8.27
CA THR A 340 11.24 -25.47 8.06
C THR A 340 11.62 -24.05 7.62
N SER A 341 12.91 -23.75 7.47
CA SER A 341 13.35 -22.44 6.96
C SER A 341 13.32 -22.36 5.44
N VAL A 342 13.16 -23.50 4.77
CA VAL A 342 13.07 -23.59 3.31
C VAL A 342 11.70 -24.15 2.93
N ILE A 343 11.07 -23.51 1.95
CA ILE A 343 9.76 -23.93 1.43
C ILE A 343 9.83 -24.12 -0.09
N PHE A 344 9.22 -25.19 -0.56
CA PHE A 344 9.07 -25.54 -1.96
C PHE A 344 7.61 -25.34 -2.35
N ILE A 345 7.37 -24.59 -3.43
CA ILE A 345 6.04 -24.28 -3.96
C ILE A 345 5.99 -24.73 -5.41
N GLU A 346 5.39 -25.88 -5.65
CA GLU A 346 5.23 -26.46 -6.97
C GLU A 346 3.90 -26.04 -7.61
N ARG A 347 3.92 -25.85 -8.91
CA ARG A 347 2.75 -25.53 -9.72
C ARG A 347 2.66 -26.54 -10.86
N GLY A 348 1.85 -27.58 -10.63
CA GLY A 348 1.74 -28.74 -11.53
C GLY A 348 3.10 -29.35 -11.83
N LYS A 349 3.34 -29.66 -13.11
CA LYS A 349 4.63 -30.14 -13.61
C LYS A 349 5.47 -29.04 -14.29
N LYS A 350 5.04 -27.78 -14.20
CA LYS A 350 5.57 -26.68 -15.02
C LYS A 350 6.41 -25.69 -14.25
N GLY A 351 6.19 -25.54 -12.96
CA GLY A 351 6.85 -24.51 -12.17
C GLY A 351 7.20 -24.93 -10.76
N LEU A 352 8.31 -24.38 -10.27
CA LEU A 352 8.79 -24.55 -8.90
C LEU A 352 9.40 -23.23 -8.41
N ALA A 353 8.93 -22.75 -7.27
CA ALA A 353 9.57 -21.68 -6.51
C ALA A 353 10.12 -22.26 -5.20
N ILE A 354 11.35 -21.88 -4.83
CA ILE A 354 11.99 -22.27 -3.58
C ILE A 354 12.37 -20.98 -2.84
N VAL A 355 12.05 -20.90 -1.57
CA VAL A 355 12.38 -19.74 -0.72
C VAL A 355 13.14 -20.23 0.50
N ASN A 356 14.30 -19.61 0.77
CA ASN A 356 15.10 -19.83 1.96
C ASN A 356 15.10 -18.58 2.84
N ALA A 357 14.44 -18.64 3.99
CA ALA A 357 14.43 -17.55 4.96
C ALA A 357 15.55 -17.66 6.01
N SER A 358 16.37 -18.73 5.95
CA SER A 358 17.54 -18.92 6.83
C SER A 358 18.65 -17.92 6.52
N ILE A 359 19.46 -17.61 7.52
CA ILE A 359 20.72 -16.85 7.37
C ILE A 359 21.88 -17.72 6.84
N LYS A 360 21.62 -18.98 6.49
CA LYS A 360 22.61 -19.93 5.94
C LYS A 360 22.11 -20.48 4.61
N PRO A 361 23.02 -20.79 3.68
CA PRO A 361 22.68 -21.57 2.50
C PRO A 361 22.10 -22.94 2.90
N TYR A 362 21.27 -23.49 2.01
CA TYR A 362 20.68 -24.81 2.18
C TYR A 362 20.94 -25.67 0.95
N GLU A 363 21.56 -26.82 1.16
CA GLU A 363 21.75 -27.85 0.13
C GLU A 363 20.50 -28.76 0.11
N PHE A 364 19.91 -28.94 -1.05
CA PHE A 364 18.72 -29.76 -1.21
C PHE A 364 18.92 -30.91 -2.22
N ASN A 365 18.25 -32.01 -1.95
CA ASN A 365 18.06 -33.12 -2.86
C ASN A 365 16.69 -33.73 -2.55
N VAL A 366 15.69 -33.28 -3.30
CA VAL A 366 14.28 -33.57 -2.99
C VAL A 366 13.55 -34.13 -4.20
N GLU A 367 12.48 -34.89 -3.94
CA GLU A 367 11.52 -35.27 -4.97
C GLU A 367 10.73 -34.04 -5.40
N THR A 368 10.39 -33.98 -6.68
CA THR A 368 9.62 -32.86 -7.25
C THR A 368 8.65 -33.35 -8.31
N SER A 369 7.50 -32.67 -8.39
CA SER A 369 6.54 -32.84 -9.48
C SER A 369 6.95 -32.13 -10.77
N LEU A 370 7.92 -31.22 -10.71
CA LEU A 370 8.44 -30.51 -11.89
C LEU A 370 8.95 -31.52 -12.91
N ALA A 371 8.60 -31.34 -14.17
CA ALA A 371 8.98 -32.28 -15.23
C ALA A 371 10.50 -32.38 -15.37
N ASP A 372 10.99 -33.57 -15.77
CA ASP A 372 12.41 -33.78 -16.07
C ASP A 372 12.89 -32.81 -17.15
N GLY A 373 14.04 -32.19 -16.96
CA GLY A 373 14.60 -31.20 -17.86
C GLY A 373 15.58 -30.23 -17.20
N GLU A 374 16.08 -29.31 -17.98
CA GLU A 374 16.92 -28.21 -17.51
C GLU A 374 16.10 -26.94 -17.34
N TYR A 375 16.29 -26.24 -16.23
CA TYR A 375 15.59 -25.02 -15.86
C TYR A 375 16.58 -23.94 -15.44
N LYS A 376 16.48 -22.79 -16.09
CA LYS A 376 17.22 -21.60 -15.69
C LYS A 376 16.46 -20.89 -14.58
N ASP A 377 17.11 -20.65 -13.44
CA ASP A 377 16.55 -19.81 -12.39
C ASP A 377 16.34 -18.38 -12.89
N ARG A 378 15.12 -17.89 -12.77
CA ARG A 378 14.70 -16.56 -13.25
C ARG A 378 15.19 -15.41 -12.39
N VAL A 379 15.83 -15.73 -11.25
CA VAL A 379 16.39 -14.75 -10.32
C VAL A 379 17.90 -14.63 -10.50
N SER A 380 18.63 -15.74 -10.35
CA SER A 380 20.10 -15.77 -10.40
C SER A 380 20.69 -16.08 -11.77
N GLY A 381 19.90 -16.70 -12.66
CA GLY A 381 20.38 -17.20 -13.95
C GLY A 381 21.09 -18.56 -13.90
N ASN A 382 21.25 -19.17 -12.73
CA ASN A 382 21.83 -20.50 -12.57
C ASN A 382 20.94 -21.57 -13.20
N THR A 383 21.54 -22.68 -13.64
CA THR A 383 20.80 -23.80 -14.22
C THR A 383 20.65 -24.94 -13.22
N TYR A 384 19.43 -25.47 -13.12
CA TYR A 384 19.08 -26.64 -12.31
C TYR A 384 18.54 -27.74 -13.22
N THR A 385 18.86 -28.98 -12.89
CA THR A 385 18.38 -30.14 -13.66
C THR A 385 17.44 -30.97 -12.80
N VAL A 386 16.26 -31.27 -13.35
CA VAL A 386 15.34 -32.27 -12.83
C VAL A 386 15.55 -33.56 -13.60
N LYS A 387 15.84 -34.65 -12.88
CA LYS A 387 16.07 -35.97 -13.44
C LYS A 387 15.42 -37.05 -12.57
N ASP A 388 14.69 -37.95 -13.21
CA ASP A 388 14.01 -39.07 -12.55
C ASP A 388 13.09 -38.57 -11.40
N GLY A 389 12.42 -37.42 -11.58
CA GLY A 389 11.53 -36.78 -10.59
C GLY A 389 12.25 -36.21 -9.37
N LYS A 390 13.55 -35.92 -9.47
CA LYS A 390 14.34 -35.30 -8.39
C LYS A 390 15.07 -34.07 -8.87
N ILE A 391 15.23 -33.12 -7.94
CA ILE A 391 16.03 -31.92 -8.12
C ILE A 391 17.01 -31.76 -6.96
N SER A 392 18.24 -31.38 -7.29
CA SER A 392 19.27 -31.09 -6.30
C SER A 392 19.98 -29.78 -6.59
N GLY A 393 20.51 -29.15 -5.56
CA GLY A 393 21.25 -27.90 -5.68
C GLY A 393 21.46 -27.22 -4.34
N THR A 394 21.86 -25.96 -4.41
CA THR A 394 22.03 -25.10 -3.24
C THR A 394 21.19 -23.85 -3.46
N ILE A 395 20.46 -23.43 -2.43
CA ILE A 395 19.83 -22.12 -2.37
C ILE A 395 20.57 -21.28 -1.31
N GLU A 396 20.99 -20.10 -1.69
CA GLU A 396 21.71 -19.18 -0.81
C GLU A 396 20.84 -18.72 0.38
N ASN A 397 21.47 -18.15 1.39
CA ASN A 397 20.77 -17.53 2.51
C ASN A 397 19.87 -16.38 2.05
N LYS A 398 18.73 -16.22 2.69
CA LYS A 398 17.77 -15.12 2.41
C LYS A 398 17.53 -14.91 0.91
N SER A 399 17.27 -16.00 0.17
CA SER A 399 17.15 -15.96 -1.29
C SER A 399 15.98 -16.78 -1.83
N THR A 400 15.76 -16.66 -3.12
CA THR A 400 14.69 -17.35 -3.85
C THR A 400 15.24 -17.97 -5.14
N ILE A 401 14.68 -19.11 -5.54
CA ILE A 401 14.88 -19.75 -6.84
C ILE A 401 13.51 -19.88 -7.50
N ILE A 402 13.40 -19.50 -8.78
CA ILE A 402 12.16 -19.60 -9.55
C ILE A 402 12.41 -20.27 -10.88
N LEU A 403 11.88 -21.49 -11.03
CA LEU A 403 12.12 -22.39 -12.14
C LEU A 403 10.83 -22.61 -12.95
N TYR A 404 10.83 -22.24 -14.21
CA TYR A 404 9.81 -22.58 -15.20
C TYR A 404 10.32 -22.25 -16.61
N ASN A 405 9.79 -22.94 -17.61
CA ASN A 405 10.12 -22.71 -19.02
C ASN A 405 8.90 -22.26 -19.83
N ASP A 406 7.75 -22.86 -19.60
CA ASP A 406 6.51 -22.52 -20.31
C ASP A 406 6.00 -21.13 -19.93
N GLY A 407 5.69 -20.30 -20.93
CA GLY A 407 5.18 -18.95 -20.71
C GLY A 407 6.23 -17.91 -20.28
N TYR A 408 7.51 -18.29 -20.28
CA TYR A 408 8.59 -17.34 -19.99
C TYR A 408 8.82 -16.40 -21.18
N LEU A 409 8.83 -15.11 -20.88
CA LEU A 409 9.27 -14.06 -21.79
C LEU A 409 10.54 -13.43 -21.22
N GLU A 410 11.62 -13.47 -21.99
CA GLU A 410 12.82 -12.73 -21.64
C GLU A 410 12.55 -11.24 -21.89
N LEU A 411 12.73 -10.43 -20.87
CA LEU A 411 12.54 -8.98 -20.96
C LEU A 411 13.85 -8.27 -20.65
N ALA A 412 14.12 -7.21 -21.40
CA ALA A 412 15.23 -6.31 -21.10
C ALA A 412 15.06 -5.74 -19.68
N PRO A 413 16.17 -5.48 -18.97
CA PRO A 413 16.12 -4.82 -17.67
C PRO A 413 15.36 -3.50 -17.74
N ALA A 414 14.50 -3.24 -16.76
CA ALA A 414 13.78 -1.97 -16.69
C ALA A 414 14.77 -0.82 -16.54
N ALA A 415 14.51 0.29 -17.22
CA ALA A 415 15.25 1.52 -16.96
C ALA A 415 15.04 1.97 -15.52
N ILE A 416 16.08 2.52 -14.89
CA ILE A 416 16.03 3.13 -13.56
C ILE A 416 16.37 4.60 -13.72
N VAL A 417 15.55 5.48 -13.15
CA VAL A 417 15.81 6.92 -13.09
C VAL A 417 15.70 7.37 -11.65
N LYS A 418 16.69 8.07 -11.13
CA LYS A 418 16.66 8.55 -9.75
C LYS A 418 17.49 9.82 -9.58
N VAL A 419 17.24 10.54 -8.48
CA VAL A 419 18.14 11.57 -7.98
C VAL A 419 19.20 10.95 -7.08
N ASP A 420 20.31 11.67 -6.85
CA ASP A 420 21.33 11.23 -5.89
C ASP A 420 20.74 11.03 -4.51
N ASP A 421 21.16 9.98 -3.80
CA ASP A 421 20.59 9.57 -2.51
C ASP A 421 20.81 10.60 -1.38
N SER A 422 21.74 11.55 -1.56
CA SER A 422 21.97 12.67 -0.63
C SER A 422 20.92 13.78 -0.72
N VAL A 423 20.10 13.76 -1.77
CA VAL A 423 19.08 14.81 -2.01
C VAL A 423 17.89 14.63 -1.08
N THR A 424 17.40 15.73 -0.53
CA THR A 424 16.20 15.75 0.33
C THR A 424 15.07 16.55 -0.32
N GLY A 425 13.84 16.25 0.08
CA GLY A 425 12.64 16.93 -0.43
C GLY A 425 12.43 18.35 0.09
N SER A 426 13.32 18.88 0.92
CA SER A 426 13.19 20.23 1.48
C SER A 426 14.50 21.00 1.37
N TYR A 427 14.44 22.29 1.06
CA TYR A 427 15.59 23.17 0.94
C TYR A 427 15.25 24.60 1.40
N ASN A 428 16.26 25.36 1.88
CA ASN A 428 16.12 26.73 2.38
C ASN A 428 17.00 27.75 1.64
N THR A 429 17.61 27.35 0.54
CA THR A 429 18.40 28.18 -0.36
C THR A 429 17.54 28.75 -1.49
N ASP A 430 18.07 29.65 -2.30
CA ASP A 430 17.32 30.18 -3.44
C ASP A 430 17.02 29.13 -4.51
N SER A 431 17.91 28.15 -4.66
CA SER A 431 17.78 26.98 -5.53
C SER A 431 18.62 25.84 -4.99
N ILE A 432 18.42 24.63 -5.51
CA ILE A 432 19.28 23.48 -5.21
C ILE A 432 19.82 22.85 -6.49
N GLU A 433 20.99 22.26 -6.39
CA GLU A 433 21.53 21.38 -7.41
C GLU A 433 21.11 19.95 -7.14
N VAL A 434 20.60 19.29 -8.18
CA VAL A 434 20.15 17.90 -8.11
C VAL A 434 20.91 17.10 -9.16
N LYS A 435 21.66 16.12 -8.71
CA LYS A 435 22.34 15.17 -9.58
C LYS A 435 21.37 14.07 -9.98
N LEU A 436 21.33 13.74 -11.28
CA LEU A 436 20.41 12.80 -11.88
C LEU A 436 21.14 11.51 -12.27
N HIS A 437 20.48 10.37 -12.08
CA HIS A 437 20.98 9.07 -12.48
C HIS A 437 20.04 8.39 -13.45
N VAL A 438 20.62 7.65 -14.42
CA VAL A 438 19.89 6.79 -15.34
C VAL A 438 20.68 5.50 -15.58
N GLU A 439 20.00 4.35 -15.44
CA GLU A 439 20.56 3.02 -15.66
C GLU A 439 19.67 2.23 -16.63
N ASN A 440 20.25 1.28 -17.35
CA ASN A 440 19.56 0.44 -18.35
C ASN A 440 18.84 1.23 -19.45
N ALA A 441 19.32 2.45 -19.74
CA ALA A 441 18.90 3.30 -20.85
C ALA A 441 20.08 4.19 -21.27
N THR A 442 20.09 4.64 -22.51
CA THR A 442 21.18 5.49 -23.05
C THR A 442 21.15 6.89 -22.45
N GLU A 443 19.94 7.41 -22.23
CA GLU A 443 19.68 8.73 -21.66
C GLU A 443 18.31 8.72 -20.95
N GLY A 444 18.10 9.69 -20.07
CA GLY A 444 16.82 10.00 -19.47
C GLY A 444 16.28 11.34 -19.95
N GLU A 445 15.07 11.65 -19.58
CA GLU A 445 14.47 12.96 -19.74
C GLU A 445 14.02 13.48 -18.38
N TYR A 446 14.16 14.76 -18.12
CA TYR A 446 13.58 15.43 -16.95
C TYR A 446 12.63 16.54 -17.35
N SER A 447 11.63 16.77 -16.52
CA SER A 447 10.69 17.90 -16.62
C SER A 447 10.51 18.51 -15.24
N VAL A 448 10.55 19.83 -15.15
CA VAL A 448 10.34 20.61 -13.93
C VAL A 448 9.01 21.36 -14.05
N ASP A 449 8.13 21.19 -13.07
CA ASP A 449 6.80 21.85 -12.99
C ASP A 449 5.97 21.72 -14.29
N GLY A 450 6.07 20.57 -14.95
CA GLY A 450 5.32 20.30 -16.19
C GLY A 450 5.90 20.97 -17.45
N ALA A 451 7.08 21.58 -17.37
CA ALA A 451 7.76 22.09 -18.56
C ALA A 451 8.09 20.98 -19.56
N SER A 452 8.41 21.35 -20.80
CA SER A 452 8.83 20.39 -21.83
C SER A 452 10.01 19.55 -21.36
N PRO A 453 10.01 18.22 -21.62
CA PRO A 453 11.10 17.34 -21.22
C PRO A 453 12.44 17.75 -21.86
N VAL A 454 13.50 17.60 -21.08
CA VAL A 454 14.89 17.86 -21.49
C VAL A 454 15.70 16.59 -21.26
N ALA A 455 16.49 16.18 -22.26
CA ALA A 455 17.35 15.00 -22.14
C ALA A 455 18.49 15.22 -21.14
N TYR A 456 18.87 14.15 -20.43
CA TYR A 456 20.03 14.12 -19.53
C TYR A 456 20.75 12.77 -19.61
N LYS A 457 22.01 12.77 -19.23
CA LYS A 457 22.83 11.57 -19.09
C LYS A 457 23.11 11.26 -17.63
N ASP A 458 23.52 10.03 -17.36
CA ASP A 458 23.90 9.64 -16.01
C ASP A 458 24.96 10.59 -15.42
N ASN A 459 24.74 11.02 -14.18
CA ASN A 459 25.52 11.99 -13.43
C ASN A 459 25.39 13.47 -13.88
N ASP A 460 24.47 13.82 -14.76
CA ASP A 460 24.17 15.22 -15.04
C ASP A 460 23.56 15.91 -13.80
N THR A 461 23.88 17.20 -13.64
CA THR A 461 23.36 18.01 -12.53
C THR A 461 22.48 19.12 -13.07
N ILE A 462 21.32 19.32 -12.46
CA ILE A 462 20.38 20.38 -12.79
C ILE A 462 20.13 21.27 -11.58
N THR A 463 19.76 22.52 -11.84
CA THR A 463 19.35 23.47 -10.80
C THR A 463 17.82 23.60 -10.81
N ILE A 464 17.19 23.40 -9.66
CA ILE A 464 15.74 23.54 -9.52
C ILE A 464 15.36 24.49 -8.38
N GLY A 465 14.11 24.92 -8.34
CA GLY A 465 13.54 25.72 -7.26
C GLY A 465 13.85 27.21 -7.31
N ALA A 466 14.58 27.69 -8.32
CA ALA A 466 14.85 29.11 -8.49
C ALA A 466 13.55 29.91 -8.66
N GLY A 467 13.45 31.03 -7.93
CA GLY A 467 12.26 31.92 -7.97
C GLY A 467 11.06 31.43 -7.18
N LYS A 468 11.13 30.29 -6.51
CA LYS A 468 10.06 29.83 -5.61
C LYS A 468 10.02 30.65 -4.33
N ASN A 469 8.81 30.92 -3.82
CA ASN A 469 8.61 31.47 -2.49
C ASN A 469 8.66 30.39 -1.41
N SER A 470 8.74 30.82 -0.16
CA SER A 470 8.61 29.89 0.98
C SER A 470 7.29 29.09 0.89
N GLN A 471 7.38 27.80 1.20
CA GLN A 471 6.31 26.81 1.13
C GLN A 471 5.84 26.40 -0.28
N GLU A 472 6.35 27.02 -1.33
CA GLU A 472 6.08 26.56 -2.70
C GLU A 472 6.84 25.27 -3.03
N THR A 473 6.21 24.45 -3.85
CA THR A 473 6.79 23.18 -4.30
C THR A 473 7.37 23.30 -5.71
N THR A 474 8.35 22.43 -5.99
CA THR A 474 8.87 22.15 -7.33
C THR A 474 8.70 20.66 -7.59
N THR A 475 8.05 20.31 -8.69
CA THR A 475 7.88 18.91 -9.10
C THR A 475 8.92 18.58 -10.18
N LEU A 476 9.78 17.61 -9.91
CA LEU A 476 10.74 17.05 -10.86
C LEU A 476 10.26 15.68 -11.30
N LYS A 477 9.98 15.51 -12.59
CA LYS A 477 9.65 14.21 -13.18
C LYS A 477 10.84 13.73 -14.01
N LEU A 478 11.31 12.53 -13.71
CA LEU A 478 12.34 11.83 -14.49
C LEU A 478 11.68 10.70 -15.28
N THR A 479 12.11 10.50 -16.53
CA THR A 479 11.68 9.37 -17.35
C THR A 479 12.85 8.79 -18.12
N ALA A 480 12.82 7.51 -18.43
CA ALA A 480 13.71 6.86 -19.38
C ALA A 480 13.01 5.70 -20.08
N VAL A 481 13.53 5.31 -21.22
CA VAL A 481 13.04 4.17 -22.01
C VAL A 481 14.18 3.18 -22.19
N ASN A 482 13.96 1.91 -21.85
CA ASN A 482 14.97 0.88 -22.05
C ASN A 482 15.04 0.44 -23.53
N GLU A 483 15.98 -0.45 -23.86
CA GLU A 483 16.19 -0.95 -25.24
C GLU A 483 14.95 -1.69 -25.80
N ALA A 484 14.07 -2.22 -24.96
CA ALA A 484 12.83 -2.87 -25.36
C ALA A 484 11.65 -1.89 -25.56
N GLY A 485 11.86 -0.59 -25.38
CA GLY A 485 10.82 0.43 -25.48
C GLY A 485 9.97 0.61 -24.22
N ASN A 486 10.29 -0.06 -23.12
CA ASN A 486 9.56 0.09 -21.87
C ASN A 486 9.97 1.35 -21.12
N LYS A 487 8.99 2.18 -20.77
CA LYS A 487 9.18 3.45 -20.08
C LYS A 487 9.16 3.27 -18.56
N THR A 488 10.09 3.97 -17.90
CA THR A 488 10.08 4.18 -16.44
C THR A 488 9.91 5.66 -16.14
N ALA A 489 9.18 5.97 -15.08
CA ALA A 489 9.01 7.34 -14.60
C ALA A 489 9.14 7.40 -13.07
N MET A 490 9.72 8.50 -12.57
CA MET A 490 9.76 8.86 -11.15
C MET A 490 9.40 10.33 -10.99
N THR A 491 8.63 10.62 -9.95
CA THR A 491 8.23 11.98 -9.58
C THR A 491 8.81 12.32 -8.22
N TYR A 492 9.48 13.45 -8.12
CA TYR A 492 10.06 14.01 -6.91
C TYR A 492 9.42 15.36 -6.61
N ILE A 493 9.06 15.59 -5.36
CA ILE A 493 8.45 16.84 -4.90
C ILE A 493 9.40 17.49 -3.90
N PHE A 494 9.83 18.69 -4.23
CA PHE A 494 10.69 19.53 -3.40
C PHE A 494 9.89 20.68 -2.83
N ARG A 495 10.13 21.06 -1.58
CA ARG A 495 9.49 22.20 -0.95
C ARG A 495 10.53 23.19 -0.44
N LYS A 496 10.38 24.46 -0.83
CA LYS A 496 11.21 25.53 -0.29
C LYS A 496 10.77 25.87 1.13
N GLN A 497 11.65 25.68 2.09
CA GLN A 497 11.45 26.09 3.49
C GLN A 497 11.67 27.60 3.64
N ALA A 498 11.12 28.18 4.70
CA ALA A 498 11.44 29.53 5.06
C ALA A 498 12.94 29.68 5.35
N THR A 499 13.59 30.66 4.73
CA THR A 499 14.94 31.04 5.15
C THR A 499 14.80 31.75 6.49
N LEU A 500 15.30 31.14 7.54
CA LEU A 500 15.35 31.79 8.85
C LEU A 500 16.37 32.93 8.78
N THR A 501 15.87 34.14 8.55
CA THR A 501 16.69 35.36 8.62
C THR A 501 16.55 35.96 10.01
N GLY A 502 17.53 35.71 10.85
CA GLY A 502 17.61 36.30 12.19
C GLY A 502 18.07 35.30 13.27
N SER A 503 18.63 35.79 14.31
CA SER A 503 18.87 35.02 15.53
C SER A 503 17.74 35.33 16.54
N ILE A 504 17.14 34.28 17.09
CA ILE A 504 16.25 34.43 18.26
C ILE A 504 17.12 34.19 19.50
N GLU A 505 17.22 35.17 20.38
CA GLU A 505 17.85 35.00 21.68
C GLU A 505 16.77 34.63 22.70
N VAL A 506 16.87 33.44 23.27
CA VAL A 506 15.97 32.97 24.33
C VAL A 506 16.74 32.87 25.62
N THR A 507 16.35 33.68 26.59
CA THR A 507 16.90 33.63 27.94
C THR A 507 16.04 32.73 28.83
N PHE A 508 16.61 31.64 29.30
CA PHE A 508 15.98 30.71 30.24
C PHE A 508 16.61 30.89 31.65
N VAL A 509 15.77 31.19 32.61
CA VAL A 509 16.21 31.24 34.04
C VAL A 509 15.91 29.87 34.65
N LYS A 510 16.98 29.11 34.90
CA LYS A 510 16.89 27.78 35.50
C LYS A 510 16.42 27.89 36.95
N PRO A 511 15.39 27.17 37.38
CA PRO A 511 15.01 27.05 38.78
C PRO A 511 16.15 26.41 39.60
N ASP A 512 16.40 26.91 40.82
CA ASP A 512 17.46 26.39 41.71
C ASP A 512 17.29 24.90 42.06
N SER A 513 16.06 24.38 41.96
CA SER A 513 15.75 22.98 42.21
C SER A 513 16.13 22.01 41.05
N TRP A 514 16.55 22.54 39.90
CA TRP A 514 16.96 21.72 38.76
C TRP A 514 18.44 21.35 38.85
N GLY A 515 18.82 20.20 38.33
CA GLY A 515 20.20 19.74 38.29
C GLY A 515 21.10 20.61 37.42
N ASP A 516 22.42 20.33 37.44
CA ASP A 516 23.45 21.15 36.79
C ASP A 516 23.35 21.18 35.25
N LYS A 517 22.64 20.20 34.66
CA LYS A 517 22.46 20.12 33.19
C LYS A 517 21.02 20.42 32.83
N VAL A 518 20.83 21.32 31.87
CA VAL A 518 19.54 21.67 31.28
C VAL A 518 19.66 21.45 29.78
N TYR A 519 18.61 20.87 29.16
CA TYR A 519 18.52 20.65 27.73
C TYR A 519 17.43 21.53 27.16
N ALA A 520 17.73 22.26 26.11
CA ALA A 520 16.74 23.02 25.35
C ALA A 520 16.33 22.21 24.08
N TYR A 521 15.04 22.12 23.89
CA TYR A 521 14.47 21.58 22.66
C TYR A 521 13.87 22.76 21.89
N VAL A 522 14.35 22.98 20.68
CA VAL A 522 13.82 24.00 19.79
C VAL A 522 13.24 23.29 18.57
N TYR A 523 11.96 23.48 18.34
CA TYR A 523 11.25 22.88 17.22
C TYR A 523 10.39 23.93 16.52
N ASP A 524 10.10 23.67 15.26
CA ASP A 524 9.18 24.46 14.47
C ASP A 524 7.80 23.82 14.55
N GLU A 525 6.83 24.52 15.15
CA GLU A 525 5.45 24.03 15.30
C GLU A 525 4.75 23.77 13.96
N THR A 526 5.23 24.40 12.88
CA THR A 526 4.65 24.23 11.55
C THR A 526 5.16 23.00 10.82
N THR A 527 6.35 22.49 11.20
CA THR A 527 7.01 21.37 10.51
C THR A 527 7.22 20.15 11.41
N ASP A 528 6.91 20.26 12.72
CA ASP A 528 7.22 19.24 13.75
C ASP A 528 8.71 18.81 13.73
N CYS A 529 9.58 19.66 13.20
CA CYS A 529 10.98 19.39 13.02
C CYS A 529 11.80 19.88 14.22
N LEU A 530 12.55 18.99 14.84
CA LEU A 530 13.53 19.33 15.87
C LEU A 530 14.68 20.11 15.23
N LEU A 531 14.72 21.43 15.44
CA LEU A 531 15.75 22.30 14.85
C LEU A 531 17.09 22.16 15.57
N TYR A 532 17.10 21.91 16.87
CA TYR A 532 18.33 21.82 17.66
C TYR A 532 18.11 21.23 19.07
N THR A 533 19.08 20.41 19.54
CA THR A 533 19.23 20.03 20.94
C THR A 533 20.61 20.40 21.42
N SER A 534 20.74 21.19 22.48
CA SER A 534 22.04 21.51 23.10
C SER A 534 22.01 21.29 24.59
N PRO A 535 23.04 20.68 25.16
CA PRO A 535 23.30 20.82 26.58
C PRO A 535 23.78 22.25 26.82
N SER A 536 23.08 23.01 27.64
CA SER A 536 23.48 24.35 28.11
C SER A 536 24.21 24.29 29.43
#